data_19ac8346fee1c2c34a4e710754bbc218
#
_entry.id   19ac8346fee1c2c34a4e710754bbc218
#
_cell.length_a   1.000
_cell.length_b   1.000
_cell.length_c   1.000
_cell.angle_alpha   90.00
_cell.angle_beta   90.00
_cell.angle_gamma   90.00
#
_symmetry.space_group_name_H-M   'P 1'
#
loop_
_entity.id
_entity.type
_entity.pdbx_description
1 polymer ?
#
loop_
_entity_poly.entity_id
_entity_poly.type
_entity_poly.pdbx_seq_one_letter_code
_entity_poly.pdbx_strand_id
1 'polypeptide(L)'
;MSVRVVVTGAAGLVGQNLVLMLKELGYEKVVAIDKHAGNLEVLRGLASGVETVVADLAVPGSWEGLFDLESVVVVLHAQITGKHPQEFVRNNIEATKRLLEAIHARGARFIVHVSSSVVVSVAHDDYTRTKEAQEKLVAESELPHCILRPTLMFGWFDPKHLGWLSRFMEKTPVFPIPGDGKFMRQPLYIRDFCRALVWAIEHQPDRQVYDVVGAQRIDYVDIIRLIRKVKGLHTRIVHIPTGLFRALLRTYALFSSRPPFTADQLDALSAGDDFSGVDTEAVFGFRQTPFEEAVRESYCDPRYSRVLVER
;
A
#
# COMPACT_ATOMS: atom_id res chain seq x y z
N MET A 1 16.60 0.02 19.63
CA MET A 1 15.38 -0.56 20.23
C MET A 1 15.43 -2.08 20.10
N SER A 2 15.10 -2.83 21.16
CA SER A 2 15.31 -4.30 21.23
C SER A 2 14.17 -5.13 20.62
N VAL A 3 13.04 -4.51 20.24
CA VAL A 3 11.89 -5.20 19.65
C VAL A 3 12.27 -5.78 18.28
N ARG A 4 11.99 -7.07 18.08
CA ARG A 4 12.10 -7.72 16.78
C ARG A 4 10.84 -7.42 15.95
N VAL A 5 11.00 -6.90 14.74
CA VAL A 5 9.90 -6.61 13.84
C VAL A 5 9.99 -7.53 12.63
N VAL A 6 8.96 -8.33 12.40
CA VAL A 6 8.84 -9.22 11.23
C VAL A 6 7.80 -8.63 10.30
N VAL A 7 8.21 -8.25 9.09
CA VAL A 7 7.34 -7.59 8.09
C VAL A 7 7.08 -8.56 6.96
N THR A 8 5.82 -8.95 6.76
CA THR A 8 5.38 -9.75 5.60
C THR A 8 4.90 -8.83 4.48
N GLY A 9 5.07 -9.21 3.21
CA GLY A 9 4.81 -8.30 2.09
C GLY A 9 5.81 -7.14 2.03
N ALA A 10 7.01 -7.37 2.54
CA ALA A 10 8.05 -6.35 2.75
C ALA A 10 8.59 -5.74 1.45
N ALA A 11 8.44 -6.44 0.32
CA ALA A 11 8.88 -5.97 -0.99
C ALA A 11 7.85 -5.07 -1.72
N GLY A 12 6.66 -4.88 -1.12
CA GLY A 12 5.60 -4.01 -1.63
C GLY A 12 5.81 -2.54 -1.27
N LEU A 13 4.87 -1.67 -1.74
CA LEU A 13 4.90 -0.23 -1.48
C LEU A 13 5.05 0.11 0.00
N VAL A 14 4.17 -0.44 0.84
CA VAL A 14 4.18 -0.16 2.30
C VAL A 14 5.42 -0.76 2.95
N GLY A 15 5.74 -2.01 2.60
CA GLY A 15 6.84 -2.76 3.21
C GLY A 15 8.20 -2.10 2.99
N GLN A 16 8.51 -1.68 1.76
CA GLN A 16 9.74 -0.95 1.44
C GLN A 16 9.88 0.33 2.29
N ASN A 17 8.83 1.15 2.35
CA ASN A 17 8.84 2.40 3.11
C ASN A 17 8.92 2.16 4.63
N LEU A 18 8.18 1.16 5.14
CA LEU A 18 8.20 0.83 6.57
C LEU A 18 9.57 0.33 7.01
N VAL A 19 10.16 -0.61 6.26
CA VAL A 19 11.48 -1.16 6.62
C VAL A 19 12.56 -0.07 6.61
N LEU A 20 12.54 0.83 5.63
CA LEU A 20 13.45 1.99 5.62
C LEU A 20 13.23 2.86 6.86
N MET A 21 11.98 3.20 7.19
CA MET A 21 11.68 4.02 8.37
C MET A 21 12.11 3.34 9.67
N LEU A 22 11.89 2.04 9.83
CA LEU A 22 12.36 1.29 10.98
C LEU A 22 13.88 1.37 11.13
N LYS A 23 14.63 1.27 10.03
CA LYS A 23 16.10 1.42 10.06
C LYS A 23 16.52 2.86 10.37
N GLU A 24 15.85 3.87 9.82
CA GLU A 24 16.06 5.28 10.14
C GLU A 24 15.86 5.56 11.63
N LEU A 25 14.90 4.88 12.27
CA LEU A 25 14.59 4.98 13.70
C LEU A 25 15.48 4.09 14.62
N GLY A 26 16.45 3.36 14.04
CA GLY A 26 17.41 2.56 14.78
C GLY A 26 16.90 1.18 15.25
N TYR A 27 15.88 0.63 14.57
CA TYR A 27 15.49 -0.76 14.81
C TYR A 27 16.57 -1.70 14.26
N GLU A 28 17.18 -2.50 15.13
CA GLU A 28 18.28 -3.40 14.75
C GLU A 28 17.77 -4.72 14.19
N LYS A 29 16.73 -5.30 14.80
CA LYS A 29 16.20 -6.63 14.48
C LYS A 29 14.96 -6.50 13.58
N VAL A 30 15.17 -6.33 12.26
CA VAL A 30 14.09 -6.27 11.26
C VAL A 30 14.24 -7.42 10.29
N VAL A 31 13.18 -8.22 10.14
CA VAL A 31 13.08 -9.33 9.19
C VAL A 31 12.04 -8.98 8.14
N ALA A 32 12.43 -8.99 6.88
CA ALA A 32 11.61 -8.65 5.74
C ALA A 32 11.30 -9.89 4.89
N ILE A 33 10.04 -10.33 4.90
CA ILE A 33 9.58 -11.54 4.20
C ILE A 33 8.74 -11.16 2.99
N ASP A 34 9.08 -11.65 1.82
CA ASP A 34 8.27 -11.51 0.60
C ASP A 34 8.60 -12.62 -0.40
N LYS A 35 7.69 -12.89 -1.34
CA LYS A 35 7.94 -13.82 -2.44
C LYS A 35 8.68 -13.18 -3.63
N HIS A 36 8.71 -11.86 -3.74
CA HIS A 36 9.34 -11.11 -4.82
C HIS A 36 10.84 -10.87 -4.55
N ALA A 37 11.68 -11.83 -4.97
CA ALA A 37 13.12 -11.79 -4.74
C ALA A 37 13.78 -10.50 -5.28
N GLY A 38 13.41 -10.05 -6.50
CA GLY A 38 13.96 -8.83 -7.10
C GLY A 38 13.69 -7.57 -6.26
N ASN A 39 12.47 -7.40 -5.79
CA ASN A 39 12.12 -6.26 -4.93
C ASN A 39 12.75 -6.35 -3.53
N LEU A 40 12.95 -7.56 -2.98
CA LEU A 40 13.72 -7.74 -1.74
C LEU A 40 15.19 -7.37 -1.93
N GLU A 41 15.77 -7.62 -3.11
CA GLU A 41 17.13 -7.20 -3.42
C GLU A 41 17.26 -5.68 -3.47
N VAL A 42 16.27 -4.98 -4.05
CA VAL A 42 16.18 -3.52 -3.98
C VAL A 42 16.16 -3.06 -2.52
N LEU A 43 15.29 -3.66 -1.68
CA LEU A 43 15.20 -3.34 -0.25
C LEU A 43 16.53 -3.54 0.48
N ARG A 44 17.23 -4.67 0.23
CA ARG A 44 18.54 -4.97 0.81
C ARG A 44 19.59 -3.92 0.44
N GLY A 45 19.57 -3.43 -0.78
CA GLY A 45 20.45 -2.35 -1.24
C GLY A 45 20.19 -1.02 -0.58
N LEU A 46 18.94 -0.74 -0.18
CA LEU A 46 18.54 0.53 0.43
C LEU A 46 18.61 0.53 1.96
N ALA A 47 18.38 -0.62 2.60
CA ALA A 47 18.28 -0.79 4.04
C ALA A 47 19.33 -1.80 4.54
N SER A 48 20.54 -1.34 4.82
CA SER A 48 21.62 -2.21 5.32
C SER A 48 21.27 -2.85 6.67
N GLY A 49 21.67 -4.11 6.86
CA GLY A 49 21.44 -4.86 8.10
C GLY A 49 19.99 -5.32 8.32
N VAL A 50 19.18 -5.38 7.26
CA VAL A 50 17.86 -6.03 7.27
C VAL A 50 18.02 -7.48 6.85
N GLU A 51 17.47 -8.39 7.64
CA GLU A 51 17.35 -9.80 7.25
C GLU A 51 16.23 -9.93 6.20
N THR A 52 16.56 -10.38 4.98
CA THR A 52 15.57 -10.56 3.92
C THR A 52 15.35 -12.04 3.64
N VAL A 53 14.10 -12.47 3.62
CA VAL A 53 13.69 -13.85 3.41
C VAL A 53 12.75 -13.96 2.21
N VAL A 54 13.18 -14.67 1.17
CA VAL A 54 12.33 -14.96 0.02
C VAL A 54 11.42 -16.13 0.37
N ALA A 55 10.13 -15.88 0.54
CA ALA A 55 9.16 -16.93 0.89
C ALA A 55 7.76 -16.61 0.37
N ASP A 56 7.08 -17.64 -0.08
CA ASP A 56 5.65 -17.61 -0.36
C ASP A 56 4.89 -18.12 0.87
N LEU A 57 4.18 -17.23 1.54
CA LEU A 57 3.45 -17.54 2.78
C LEU A 57 2.29 -18.54 2.59
N ALA A 58 1.84 -18.75 1.35
CA ALA A 58 0.83 -19.77 1.05
C ALA A 58 1.41 -21.19 0.98
N VAL A 59 2.74 -21.35 1.16
CA VAL A 59 3.43 -22.65 1.10
C VAL A 59 4.24 -22.84 2.39
N PRO A 60 4.26 -24.05 2.98
CA PRO A 60 5.12 -24.35 4.12
C PRO A 60 6.59 -24.06 3.82
N GLY A 61 7.33 -23.58 4.82
CA GLY A 61 8.74 -23.30 4.63
C GLY A 61 9.46 -22.89 5.90
N SER A 62 10.77 -22.67 5.79
CA SER A 62 11.61 -22.25 6.92
C SER A 62 11.20 -20.90 7.53
N TRP A 63 10.45 -20.08 6.80
CA TRP A 63 9.93 -18.83 7.29
C TRP A 63 8.99 -18.97 8.50
N GLU A 64 8.32 -20.13 8.66
CA GLU A 64 7.46 -20.44 9.80
C GLU A 64 8.23 -20.46 11.13
N GLY A 65 9.55 -20.64 11.08
CA GLY A 65 10.45 -20.58 12.24
C GLY A 65 10.93 -19.19 12.64
N LEU A 66 10.51 -18.13 11.92
CA LEU A 66 11.01 -16.76 12.17
C LEU A 66 10.26 -16.02 13.29
N PHE A 67 9.18 -16.60 13.83
CA PHE A 67 8.35 -15.98 14.86
C PHE A 67 8.78 -16.43 16.27
N ASP A 68 8.64 -15.54 17.25
CA ASP A 68 8.87 -15.79 18.66
C ASP A 68 8.06 -14.78 19.50
N LEU A 69 7.99 -15.00 20.82
CA LEU A 69 7.23 -14.16 21.75
C LEU A 69 7.74 -12.72 21.89
N GLU A 70 8.90 -12.38 21.33
CA GLU A 70 9.43 -11.01 21.31
C GLU A 70 9.10 -10.29 20.00
N SER A 71 8.61 -11.01 19.00
CA SER A 71 8.36 -10.48 17.66
C SER A 71 7.05 -9.70 17.58
N VAL A 72 7.10 -8.50 17.03
CA VAL A 72 5.92 -7.80 16.50
C VAL A 72 5.84 -8.10 15.01
N VAL A 73 4.71 -8.66 14.56
CA VAL A 73 4.50 -9.08 13.18
C VAL A 73 3.64 -8.05 12.45
N VAL A 74 4.19 -7.42 11.42
CA VAL A 74 3.45 -6.48 10.56
C VAL A 74 3.01 -7.21 9.30
N VAL A 75 1.69 -7.35 9.14
CA VAL A 75 1.07 -8.15 8.07
C VAL A 75 0.66 -7.22 6.93
N LEU A 76 1.50 -7.16 5.87
CA LEU A 76 1.30 -6.29 4.71
C LEU A 76 1.02 -7.07 3.42
N HIS A 77 1.22 -8.40 3.41
CA HIS A 77 1.03 -9.18 2.20
C HIS A 77 -0.42 -9.12 1.72
N ALA A 78 -0.60 -8.76 0.46
CA ALA A 78 -1.90 -8.74 -0.20
C ALA A 78 -1.77 -8.83 -1.72
N GLN A 79 -2.63 -9.63 -2.34
CA GLN A 79 -2.91 -9.60 -3.77
C GLN A 79 -3.92 -8.48 -4.02
N ILE A 80 -3.49 -7.41 -4.68
CA ILE A 80 -4.34 -6.22 -4.93
C ILE A 80 -4.97 -6.29 -6.33
N THR A 81 -4.27 -6.89 -7.29
CA THR A 81 -4.71 -7.03 -8.68
C THR A 81 -4.36 -8.41 -9.19
N GLY A 82 -5.24 -9.03 -9.94
CA GLY A 82 -5.04 -10.34 -10.55
C GLY A 82 -6.10 -10.61 -11.62
N LYS A 83 -5.86 -11.62 -12.45
CA LYS A 83 -6.83 -12.07 -13.46
C LYS A 83 -7.74 -13.19 -12.95
N HIS A 84 -7.28 -13.92 -11.95
CA HIS A 84 -7.95 -15.12 -11.46
C HIS A 84 -8.32 -14.94 -9.98
N PRO A 85 -9.59 -15.16 -9.59
CA PRO A 85 -10.03 -15.07 -8.19
C PRO A 85 -9.20 -15.92 -7.22
N GLN A 86 -8.67 -17.05 -7.70
CA GLN A 86 -7.86 -17.97 -6.91
C GLN A 86 -6.53 -17.35 -6.44
N GLU A 87 -5.98 -16.39 -7.20
CA GLU A 87 -4.76 -15.67 -6.78
C GLU A 87 -5.03 -14.83 -5.52
N PHE A 88 -6.20 -14.19 -5.44
CA PHE A 88 -6.60 -13.42 -4.26
C PHE A 88 -6.84 -14.33 -3.06
N VAL A 89 -7.56 -15.45 -3.25
CA VAL A 89 -7.80 -16.43 -2.18
C VAL A 89 -6.47 -16.96 -1.64
N ARG A 90 -5.59 -17.41 -2.52
CA ARG A 90 -4.30 -17.98 -2.15
C ARG A 90 -3.42 -16.98 -1.40
N ASN A 91 -3.28 -15.77 -1.93
CA ASN A 91 -2.31 -14.80 -1.41
C ASN A 91 -2.85 -13.96 -0.24
N ASN A 92 -4.17 -13.82 -0.09
CA ASN A 92 -4.78 -13.06 1.01
C ASN A 92 -5.30 -14.00 2.11
N ILE A 93 -6.02 -15.06 1.77
CA ILE A 93 -6.69 -15.91 2.75
C ILE A 93 -5.79 -17.06 3.20
N GLU A 94 -5.32 -17.91 2.28
CA GLU A 94 -4.52 -19.10 2.62
C GLU A 94 -3.16 -18.72 3.22
N ALA A 95 -2.51 -17.70 2.65
CA ALA A 95 -1.27 -17.17 3.21
C ALA A 95 -1.44 -16.64 4.64
N THR A 96 -2.55 -15.93 4.92
CA THR A 96 -2.83 -15.42 6.27
C THR A 96 -3.17 -16.55 7.24
N LYS A 97 -3.95 -17.55 6.84
CA LYS A 97 -4.23 -18.74 7.69
C LYS A 97 -2.93 -19.40 8.11
N ARG A 98 -2.05 -19.69 7.16
CA ARG A 98 -0.78 -20.33 7.44
C ARG A 98 0.14 -19.46 8.31
N LEU A 99 0.15 -18.14 8.08
CA LEU A 99 0.88 -17.20 8.92
C LEU A 99 0.39 -17.27 10.38
N LEU A 100 -0.92 -17.24 10.60
CA LEU A 100 -1.51 -17.32 11.94
C LEU A 100 -1.24 -18.68 12.60
N GLU A 101 -1.29 -19.79 11.86
CA GLU A 101 -0.89 -21.13 12.35
C GLU A 101 0.57 -21.14 12.81
N ALA A 102 1.48 -20.57 12.02
CA ALA A 102 2.90 -20.47 12.40
C ALA A 102 3.11 -19.61 13.64
N ILE A 103 2.38 -18.48 13.75
CA ILE A 103 2.42 -17.62 14.94
C ILE A 103 1.85 -18.33 16.17
N HIS A 104 0.75 -19.08 16.05
CA HIS A 104 0.20 -19.87 17.16
C HIS A 104 1.19 -20.92 17.66
N ALA A 105 1.92 -21.55 16.74
CA ALA A 105 2.89 -22.59 17.09
C ALA A 105 4.18 -22.04 17.75
N ARG A 106 4.59 -20.81 17.42
CA ARG A 106 5.88 -20.21 17.82
C ARG A 106 5.73 -19.05 18.79
N GLY A 107 4.60 -18.36 18.76
CA GLY A 107 4.32 -17.12 19.46
C GLY A 107 4.58 -15.88 18.63
N ALA A 108 3.89 -14.82 18.99
CA ALA A 108 4.22 -13.44 18.64
C ALA A 108 3.77 -12.54 19.77
N ARG A 109 4.49 -11.46 20.00
CA ARG A 109 4.13 -10.47 21.01
C ARG A 109 2.88 -9.69 20.61
N PHE A 110 2.80 -9.32 19.33
CA PHE A 110 1.71 -8.51 18.78
C PHE A 110 1.63 -8.59 17.25
N ILE A 111 0.43 -8.46 16.69
CA ILE A 111 0.19 -8.40 15.25
C ILE A 111 -0.32 -7.01 14.87
N VAL A 112 0.34 -6.35 13.92
CA VAL A 112 -0.18 -5.14 13.25
C VAL A 112 -0.66 -5.54 11.86
N HIS A 113 -1.97 -5.64 11.67
CA HIS A 113 -2.55 -6.02 10.38
C HIS A 113 -2.92 -4.80 9.55
N VAL A 114 -2.45 -4.75 8.31
CA VAL A 114 -2.87 -3.74 7.33
C VAL A 114 -3.98 -4.30 6.46
N SER A 115 -5.18 -3.79 6.71
CA SER A 115 -6.37 -4.03 5.90
C SER A 115 -6.48 -2.97 4.77
N SER A 116 -7.65 -2.50 4.45
CA SER A 116 -7.89 -1.45 3.45
C SER A 116 -9.23 -0.77 3.73
N SER A 117 -9.38 0.50 3.38
CA SER A 117 -10.67 1.20 3.41
C SER A 117 -11.73 0.58 2.52
N VAL A 118 -11.35 -0.26 1.55
CA VAL A 118 -12.32 -0.96 0.69
C VAL A 118 -13.25 -1.90 1.47
N VAL A 119 -12.82 -2.42 2.65
CA VAL A 119 -13.66 -3.32 3.48
C VAL A 119 -14.88 -2.61 4.09
N VAL A 120 -14.87 -1.29 4.13
CA VAL A 120 -16.02 -0.46 4.57
C VAL A 120 -16.67 0.28 3.41
N SER A 121 -16.27 0.00 2.16
CA SER A 121 -16.84 0.60 0.96
C SER A 121 -17.99 -0.23 0.39
N VAL A 122 -18.64 0.30 -0.66
CA VAL A 122 -19.68 -0.42 -1.41
C VAL A 122 -19.12 -1.35 -2.50
N ALA A 123 -17.80 -1.49 -2.60
CA ALA A 123 -17.18 -2.35 -3.60
C ALA A 123 -17.32 -3.82 -3.23
N HIS A 124 -17.54 -4.69 -4.23
CA HIS A 124 -17.74 -6.14 -4.06
C HIS A 124 -16.86 -6.97 -5.00
N ASP A 125 -15.64 -6.49 -5.27
CA ASP A 125 -14.69 -7.24 -6.08
C ASP A 125 -13.93 -8.32 -5.27
N ASP A 126 -13.10 -9.10 -5.96
CA ASP A 126 -12.31 -10.17 -5.34
C ASP A 126 -11.31 -9.64 -4.32
N TYR A 127 -10.77 -8.44 -4.54
CA TYR A 127 -9.87 -7.80 -3.60
C TYR A 127 -10.58 -7.45 -2.30
N THR A 128 -11.71 -6.74 -2.37
CA THR A 128 -12.51 -6.35 -1.21
C THR A 128 -12.92 -7.57 -0.40
N ARG A 129 -13.54 -8.56 -1.05
CA ARG A 129 -14.00 -9.79 -0.40
C ARG A 129 -12.88 -10.55 0.32
N THR A 130 -11.70 -10.64 -0.31
CA THR A 130 -10.57 -11.34 0.31
C THR A 130 -9.87 -10.53 1.38
N LYS A 131 -9.91 -9.20 1.33
CA LYS A 131 -9.42 -8.33 2.43
C LYS A 131 -10.34 -8.39 3.64
N GLU A 132 -11.66 -8.42 3.46
CA GLU A 132 -12.62 -8.66 4.54
C GLU A 132 -12.36 -10.02 5.22
N ALA A 133 -12.20 -11.08 4.42
CA ALA A 133 -11.89 -12.41 4.96
C ALA A 133 -10.54 -12.45 5.70
N GLN A 134 -9.52 -11.77 5.19
CA GLN A 134 -8.20 -11.66 5.82
C GLN A 134 -8.29 -10.91 7.16
N GLU A 135 -8.99 -9.80 7.20
CA GLU A 135 -9.22 -9.02 8.42
C GLU A 135 -9.95 -9.85 9.47
N LYS A 136 -11.01 -10.57 9.06
CA LYS A 136 -11.76 -11.45 9.94
C LYS A 136 -10.89 -12.57 10.54
N LEU A 137 -10.02 -13.20 9.74
CA LEU A 137 -9.08 -14.22 10.23
C LEU A 137 -8.16 -13.68 11.33
N VAL A 138 -7.65 -12.45 11.17
CA VAL A 138 -6.80 -11.82 12.19
C VAL A 138 -7.62 -11.49 13.44
N ALA A 139 -8.80 -10.91 13.29
CA ALA A 139 -9.68 -10.54 14.41
C ALA A 139 -10.13 -11.75 15.23
N GLU A 140 -10.34 -12.92 14.59
CA GLU A 140 -10.76 -14.17 15.23
C GLU A 140 -9.59 -15.03 15.74
N SER A 141 -8.33 -14.63 15.51
CA SER A 141 -7.14 -15.43 15.84
C SER A 141 -6.81 -15.54 17.31
N GLU A 142 -7.50 -14.81 18.19
CA GLU A 142 -7.24 -14.70 19.63
C GLU A 142 -5.84 -14.13 19.99
N LEU A 143 -4.99 -13.86 19.01
CA LEU A 143 -3.70 -13.23 19.19
C LEU A 143 -3.84 -11.72 19.46
N PRO A 144 -2.98 -11.10 20.28
CA PRO A 144 -2.97 -9.65 20.45
C PRO A 144 -2.71 -8.96 19.12
N HIS A 145 -3.61 -8.05 18.71
CA HIS A 145 -3.53 -7.42 17.39
C HIS A 145 -4.18 -6.05 17.32
N CYS A 146 -3.79 -5.27 16.31
CA CYS A 146 -4.58 -4.14 15.83
C CYS A 146 -4.68 -4.15 14.29
N ILE A 147 -5.65 -3.43 13.76
CA ILE A 147 -5.96 -3.36 12.34
C ILE A 147 -5.92 -1.90 11.89
N LEU A 148 -5.16 -1.61 10.83
CA LEU A 148 -5.14 -0.31 10.20
C LEU A 148 -5.72 -0.43 8.78
N ARG A 149 -6.70 0.41 8.44
CA ARG A 149 -7.35 0.46 7.13
C ARG A 149 -6.97 1.75 6.39
N PRO A 150 -5.93 1.72 5.56
CA PRO A 150 -5.53 2.90 4.78
C PRO A 150 -6.44 3.13 3.58
N THR A 151 -6.56 4.40 3.16
CA THR A 151 -7.08 4.78 1.85
C THR A 151 -6.01 4.63 0.76
N LEU A 152 -6.25 5.17 -0.45
CA LEU A 152 -5.28 5.15 -1.55
C LEU A 152 -3.95 5.78 -1.13
N MET A 153 -2.89 4.96 -1.09
CA MET A 153 -1.54 5.41 -0.71
C MET A 153 -0.69 5.80 -1.91
N PHE A 154 0.19 6.78 -1.71
CA PHE A 154 1.20 7.20 -2.68
C PHE A 154 2.51 7.52 -1.97
N GLY A 155 3.61 7.48 -2.70
CA GLY A 155 4.94 7.81 -2.17
C GLY A 155 6.07 7.13 -2.93
N TRP A 156 7.21 6.97 -2.26
CA TRP A 156 8.35 6.25 -2.82
C TRP A 156 7.99 4.80 -3.16
N PHE A 157 8.58 4.29 -4.21
CA PHE A 157 8.40 2.89 -4.68
C PHE A 157 6.99 2.55 -5.17
N ASP A 158 6.12 3.57 -5.43
CA ASP A 158 4.79 3.32 -5.98
C ASP A 158 4.87 2.90 -7.46
N PRO A 159 4.69 1.61 -7.80
CA PRO A 159 4.74 1.13 -9.18
C PRO A 159 3.41 1.36 -9.92
N LYS A 160 2.37 1.72 -9.17
CA LYS A 160 0.98 1.88 -9.65
C LYS A 160 0.50 3.31 -9.38
N HIS A 161 -0.76 3.52 -9.33
CA HIS A 161 -1.44 4.76 -8.89
C HIS A 161 -0.70 6.06 -9.28
N LEU A 162 -0.49 6.96 -8.33
CA LEU A 162 0.11 8.27 -8.59
C LEU A 162 1.57 8.18 -9.05
N GLY A 163 2.32 7.18 -8.61
CA GLY A 163 3.68 6.93 -9.08
C GLY A 163 3.73 6.57 -10.56
N TRP A 164 2.81 5.71 -11.03
CA TRP A 164 2.68 5.41 -12.45
C TRP A 164 2.27 6.65 -13.25
N LEU A 165 1.27 7.41 -12.77
CA LEU A 165 0.80 8.64 -13.41
C LEU A 165 1.93 9.66 -13.56
N SER A 166 2.72 9.84 -12.52
CA SER A 166 3.89 10.71 -12.51
C SER A 166 4.90 10.34 -13.61
N ARG A 167 5.25 9.05 -13.71
CA ARG A 167 6.18 8.54 -14.74
C ARG A 167 5.58 8.56 -16.15
N PHE A 168 4.28 8.37 -16.28
CA PHE A 168 3.58 8.48 -17.56
C PHE A 168 3.65 9.92 -18.09
N MET A 169 3.39 10.92 -17.24
CA MET A 169 3.50 12.34 -17.63
C MET A 169 4.90 12.75 -18.05
N GLU A 170 5.96 12.16 -17.51
CA GLU A 170 7.34 12.42 -17.96
C GLU A 170 7.59 11.96 -19.41
N LYS A 171 6.91 10.90 -19.82
CA LYS A 171 7.15 10.23 -21.12
C LYS A 171 6.20 10.68 -22.22
N THR A 172 5.14 11.42 -21.87
CA THR A 172 4.09 11.78 -22.84
C THR A 172 3.85 13.29 -22.90
N PRO A 173 3.65 13.86 -24.08
CA PRO A 173 3.34 15.28 -24.24
C PRO A 173 1.91 15.62 -23.81
N VAL A 174 1.03 14.60 -23.71
CA VAL A 174 -0.39 14.76 -23.38
C VAL A 174 -0.80 13.77 -22.29
N PHE A 175 -1.57 14.26 -21.32
CA PHE A 175 -2.20 13.44 -20.28
C PHE A 175 -3.72 13.56 -20.38
N PRO A 176 -4.42 12.49 -20.75
CA PRO A 176 -5.88 12.50 -20.86
C PRO A 176 -6.55 12.36 -19.49
N ILE A 177 -7.53 13.21 -19.20
CA ILE A 177 -8.37 13.11 -18.00
C ILE A 177 -9.83 12.83 -18.44
N PRO A 178 -10.51 11.84 -17.84
CA PRO A 178 -11.91 11.58 -18.10
C PRO A 178 -12.80 12.70 -17.53
N GLY A 179 -13.72 13.20 -18.34
CA GLY A 179 -14.66 14.26 -17.96
C GLY A 179 -13.94 15.55 -17.56
N ASP A 180 -14.42 16.20 -16.51
CA ASP A 180 -13.80 17.40 -15.94
C ASP A 180 -12.71 17.09 -14.91
N GLY A 181 -12.55 15.79 -14.53
CA GLY A 181 -11.58 15.34 -13.55
C GLY A 181 -11.90 15.70 -12.11
N LYS A 182 -13.11 16.18 -11.83
CA LYS A 182 -13.58 16.53 -10.48
C LYS A 182 -14.07 15.28 -9.74
N PHE A 183 -13.16 14.35 -9.57
CA PHE A 183 -13.38 13.15 -8.77
C PHE A 183 -12.60 13.32 -7.47
N MET A 184 -13.29 13.53 -6.36
CA MET A 184 -12.68 13.75 -5.06
C MET A 184 -11.88 12.52 -4.62
N ARG A 185 -10.66 12.75 -4.14
CA ARG A 185 -9.72 11.75 -3.61
C ARG A 185 -9.18 12.18 -2.25
N GLN A 186 -8.85 11.19 -1.45
CA GLN A 186 -8.17 11.37 -0.16
C GLN A 186 -6.86 10.58 -0.17
N PRO A 187 -5.84 11.03 -0.94
CA PRO A 187 -4.58 10.31 -1.05
C PRO A 187 -3.81 10.37 0.27
N LEU A 188 -3.44 9.21 0.78
CA LEU A 188 -2.65 9.06 2.01
C LEU A 188 -1.17 8.95 1.67
N TYR A 189 -0.34 9.82 2.24
CA TYR A 189 1.10 9.75 2.06
C TYR A 189 1.67 8.54 2.79
N ILE A 190 2.46 7.74 2.07
CA ILE A 190 2.98 6.46 2.56
C ILE A 190 3.81 6.60 3.84
N ARG A 191 4.61 7.68 3.97
CA ARG A 191 5.43 7.87 5.17
C ARG A 191 4.58 8.22 6.39
N ASP A 192 3.49 8.95 6.22
CA ASP A 192 2.54 9.19 7.31
C ASP A 192 1.85 7.90 7.74
N PHE A 193 1.49 7.02 6.79
CA PHE A 193 0.99 5.70 7.13
C PHE A 193 2.04 4.84 7.83
N CYS A 194 3.29 4.88 7.41
CA CYS A 194 4.39 4.19 8.11
C CYS A 194 4.60 4.73 9.54
N ARG A 195 4.41 6.04 9.78
CA ARG A 195 4.42 6.59 11.16
C ARG A 195 3.31 6.00 12.03
N ALA A 196 2.10 5.84 11.49
CA ALA A 196 1.01 5.16 12.19
C ALA A 196 1.34 3.69 12.47
N LEU A 197 2.00 2.98 11.53
CA LEU A 197 2.48 1.61 11.74
C LEU A 197 3.55 1.52 12.83
N VAL A 198 4.52 2.44 12.84
CA VAL A 198 5.55 2.52 13.91
C VAL A 198 4.88 2.76 15.25
N TRP A 199 3.94 3.69 15.34
CA TRP A 199 3.17 3.93 16.55
C TRP A 199 2.45 2.64 17.02
N ALA A 200 1.82 1.91 16.12
CA ALA A 200 1.15 0.65 16.46
C ALA A 200 2.13 -0.45 16.92
N ILE A 201 3.34 -0.52 16.37
CA ILE A 201 4.41 -1.42 16.82
C ILE A 201 4.83 -1.08 18.25
N GLU A 202 4.95 0.20 18.60
CA GLU A 202 5.41 0.67 19.90
C GLU A 202 4.34 0.59 20.98
N HIS A 203 3.09 0.94 20.68
CA HIS A 203 1.99 1.05 21.65
C HIS A 203 1.15 -0.23 21.77
N GLN A 204 1.15 -1.10 20.75
CA GLN A 204 0.46 -2.40 20.73
C GLN A 204 -1.01 -2.29 21.20
N PRO A 205 -1.84 -1.46 20.55
CA PRO A 205 -3.23 -1.20 20.96
C PRO A 205 -4.13 -2.41 20.66
N ASP A 206 -4.29 -3.31 21.64
CA ASP A 206 -4.97 -4.59 21.43
C ASP A 206 -6.42 -4.42 20.97
N ARG A 207 -6.80 -5.20 19.96
CA ARG A 207 -8.14 -5.28 19.35
C ARG A 207 -8.70 -3.95 18.85
N GLN A 208 -7.82 -2.97 18.57
CA GLN A 208 -8.26 -1.69 18.00
C GLN A 208 -8.22 -1.71 16.49
N VAL A 209 -9.15 -0.97 15.87
CA VAL A 209 -9.25 -0.77 14.43
C VAL A 209 -9.17 0.71 14.13
N TYR A 210 -8.29 1.10 13.21
CA TYR A 210 -8.06 2.49 12.84
C TYR A 210 -8.23 2.69 11.33
N ASP A 211 -9.20 3.50 10.93
CA ASP A 211 -9.32 3.97 9.56
C ASP A 211 -8.36 5.15 9.35
N VAL A 212 -7.29 4.95 8.57
CA VAL A 212 -6.25 5.94 8.34
C VAL A 212 -6.43 6.54 6.95
N VAL A 213 -6.97 7.73 6.92
CA VAL A 213 -7.42 8.41 5.70
C VAL A 213 -6.52 9.61 5.41
N GLY A 214 -6.26 9.90 4.12
CA GLY A 214 -5.56 11.13 3.75
C GLY A 214 -6.36 12.36 4.20
N ALA A 215 -5.72 13.29 4.92
CA ALA A 215 -6.37 14.44 5.53
C ALA A 215 -6.96 15.42 4.52
N GLN A 216 -6.38 15.51 3.32
CA GLN A 216 -6.80 16.47 2.31
C GLN A 216 -7.73 15.82 1.28
N ARG A 217 -8.88 16.47 1.04
CA ARG A 217 -9.81 16.14 -0.05
C ARG A 217 -9.42 16.95 -1.27
N ILE A 218 -9.01 16.27 -2.34
CA ILE A 218 -8.44 16.90 -3.52
C ILE A 218 -9.07 16.28 -4.77
N ASP A 219 -9.49 17.10 -5.73
CA ASP A 219 -9.95 16.60 -7.04
C ASP A 219 -8.82 15.95 -7.81
N TYR A 220 -9.13 14.87 -8.53
CA TYR A 220 -8.17 14.12 -9.32
C TYR A 220 -7.39 15.01 -10.30
N VAL A 221 -8.07 15.96 -10.96
CA VAL A 221 -7.44 16.92 -11.87
C VAL A 221 -6.40 17.78 -11.16
N ASP A 222 -6.64 18.16 -9.90
CA ASP A 222 -5.72 19.01 -9.13
C ASP A 222 -4.53 18.20 -8.60
N ILE A 223 -4.71 16.91 -8.29
CA ILE A 223 -3.59 15.98 -8.05
C ILE A 223 -2.65 15.95 -9.26
N ILE A 224 -3.18 15.78 -10.46
CA ILE A 224 -2.39 15.73 -11.70
C ILE A 224 -1.70 17.07 -12.00
N ARG A 225 -2.40 18.18 -11.82
CA ARG A 225 -1.82 19.53 -11.95
C ARG A 225 -0.67 19.76 -10.98
N LEU A 226 -0.84 19.31 -9.73
CA LEU A 226 0.19 19.47 -8.71
C LEU A 226 1.44 18.63 -9.02
N ILE A 227 1.27 17.35 -9.38
CA ILE A 227 2.40 16.48 -9.77
C ILE A 227 3.15 17.12 -10.96
N ARG A 228 2.43 17.60 -11.99
CA ARG A 228 3.01 18.29 -13.13
C ARG A 228 3.81 19.53 -12.71
N LYS A 229 3.25 20.38 -11.83
CA LYS A 229 3.88 21.59 -11.30
C LYS A 229 5.17 21.26 -10.55
N VAL A 230 5.10 20.35 -9.59
CA VAL A 230 6.20 19.96 -8.71
C VAL A 230 7.37 19.38 -9.48
N LYS A 231 7.09 18.60 -10.52
CA LYS A 231 8.14 17.99 -11.38
C LYS A 231 8.58 18.90 -12.53
N GLY A 232 8.00 20.07 -12.70
CA GLY A 232 8.33 20.99 -13.82
C GLY A 232 8.01 20.41 -15.20
N LEU A 233 6.96 19.57 -15.32
CA LEU A 233 6.63 18.91 -16.58
C LEU A 233 5.83 19.81 -17.53
N HIS A 234 6.06 19.66 -18.84
CA HIS A 234 5.36 20.39 -19.90
C HIS A 234 4.15 19.64 -20.49
N THR A 235 3.80 18.48 -19.94
CA THR A 235 2.68 17.64 -20.37
C THR A 235 1.37 18.43 -20.37
N ARG A 236 0.64 18.42 -21.50
CA ARG A 236 -0.67 19.07 -21.62
C ARG A 236 -1.76 18.16 -21.05
N ILE A 237 -2.55 18.68 -20.12
CA ILE A 237 -3.72 17.99 -19.59
C ILE A 237 -4.88 18.22 -20.55
N VAL A 238 -5.49 17.15 -21.05
CA VAL A 238 -6.60 17.20 -22.00
C VAL A 238 -7.80 16.46 -21.43
N HIS A 239 -8.94 17.13 -21.40
CA HIS A 239 -10.20 16.54 -20.94
C HIS A 239 -10.87 15.78 -22.07
N ILE A 240 -11.20 14.52 -21.84
CA ILE A 240 -11.89 13.64 -22.79
C ILE A 240 -13.26 13.27 -22.21
N PRO A 241 -14.36 13.37 -22.97
CA PRO A 241 -15.66 12.91 -22.50
C PRO A 241 -15.58 11.48 -21.95
N THR A 242 -16.17 11.23 -20.77
CA THR A 242 -16.03 9.96 -20.04
C THR A 242 -16.43 8.75 -20.89
N GLY A 243 -17.49 8.89 -21.71
CA GLY A 243 -17.92 7.82 -22.63
C GLY A 243 -16.86 7.47 -23.68
N LEU A 244 -16.22 8.48 -24.28
CA LEU A 244 -15.13 8.27 -25.24
C LEU A 244 -13.90 7.68 -24.53
N PHE A 245 -13.55 8.16 -23.35
CA PHE A 245 -12.44 7.63 -22.57
C PHE A 245 -12.65 6.14 -22.27
N ARG A 246 -13.86 5.75 -21.84
CA ARG A 246 -14.24 4.35 -21.60
C ARG A 246 -14.12 3.49 -22.86
N ALA A 247 -14.57 4.01 -24.00
CA ALA A 247 -14.45 3.31 -25.28
C ALA A 247 -12.99 3.07 -25.66
N LEU A 248 -12.12 4.08 -25.49
CA LEU A 248 -10.68 3.95 -25.74
C LEU A 248 -10.03 2.90 -24.83
N LEU A 249 -10.39 2.86 -23.52
CA LEU A 249 -9.88 1.86 -22.58
C LEU A 249 -10.29 0.44 -22.99
N ARG A 250 -11.55 0.25 -23.37
CA ARG A 250 -12.04 -1.06 -23.85
C ARG A 250 -11.32 -1.51 -25.11
N THR A 251 -11.13 -0.60 -26.07
CA THR A 251 -10.39 -0.89 -27.29
C THR A 251 -8.93 -1.23 -27.00
N TYR A 252 -8.27 -0.47 -26.12
CA TYR A 252 -6.89 -0.75 -25.73
C TYR A 252 -6.75 -2.12 -25.03
N ALA A 253 -7.73 -2.52 -24.21
CA ALA A 253 -7.74 -3.81 -23.54
C ALA A 253 -7.80 -5.01 -24.50
N LEU A 254 -8.31 -4.83 -25.74
CA LEU A 254 -8.30 -5.88 -26.76
C LEU A 254 -6.87 -6.18 -27.28
N PHE A 255 -5.97 -5.19 -27.24
CA PHE A 255 -4.60 -5.30 -27.75
C PHE A 255 -3.56 -5.46 -26.64
N SER A 256 -3.92 -5.26 -25.37
CA SER A 256 -3.00 -5.34 -24.24
C SER A 256 -3.48 -6.35 -23.20
N SER A 257 -2.62 -7.33 -22.91
CA SER A 257 -2.89 -8.29 -21.83
C SER A 257 -2.76 -7.69 -20.42
N ARG A 258 -2.14 -6.52 -20.30
CA ARG A 258 -1.92 -5.80 -19.02
C ARG A 258 -2.16 -4.30 -19.22
N PRO A 259 -3.41 -3.87 -19.42
CA PRO A 259 -3.70 -2.44 -19.57
C PRO A 259 -3.31 -1.69 -18.29
N PRO A 260 -2.69 -0.51 -18.41
CA PRO A 260 -2.27 0.30 -17.26
C PRO A 260 -3.46 0.85 -16.47
N PHE A 261 -4.62 0.98 -17.12
CA PHE A 261 -5.87 1.45 -16.55
C PHE A 261 -7.06 0.74 -17.24
N THR A 262 -8.09 0.34 -16.48
CA THR A 262 -9.25 -0.39 -16.98
C THR A 262 -10.53 0.43 -16.92
N ALA A 263 -11.59 -0.01 -17.62
CA ALA A 263 -12.90 0.63 -17.53
C ALA A 263 -13.51 0.56 -16.12
N ASP A 264 -13.31 -0.55 -15.41
CA ASP A 264 -13.79 -0.71 -14.02
C ASP A 264 -13.06 0.22 -13.06
N GLN A 265 -11.75 0.43 -13.28
CA GLN A 265 -10.98 1.42 -12.53
C GLN A 265 -11.43 2.86 -12.83
N LEU A 266 -11.94 3.14 -14.05
CA LEU A 266 -12.56 4.42 -14.36
C LEU A 266 -13.85 4.62 -13.56
N ASP A 267 -14.67 3.59 -13.42
CA ASP A 267 -15.91 3.67 -12.64
C ASP A 267 -15.60 3.87 -11.15
N ALA A 268 -14.62 3.15 -10.60
CA ALA A 268 -14.11 3.36 -9.24
C ALA A 268 -13.50 4.76 -9.05
N LEU A 269 -12.76 5.28 -10.05
CA LEU A 269 -12.25 6.65 -10.03
C LEU A 269 -13.39 7.67 -9.98
N SER A 270 -14.44 7.44 -10.77
CA SER A 270 -15.56 8.38 -10.90
C SER A 270 -16.50 8.37 -9.69
N ALA A 271 -16.54 7.30 -8.92
CA ALA A 271 -17.32 7.21 -7.68
C ALA A 271 -16.78 8.13 -6.58
N GLY A 272 -15.49 8.49 -6.65
CA GLY A 272 -14.83 9.30 -5.63
C GLY A 272 -14.52 8.51 -4.35
N ASP A 273 -13.76 9.16 -3.46
CA ASP A 273 -13.44 8.63 -2.13
C ASP A 273 -14.04 9.58 -1.08
N ASP A 274 -14.91 9.07 -0.23
CA ASP A 274 -15.43 9.81 0.92
C ASP A 274 -15.36 8.90 2.16
N PHE A 275 -14.17 8.87 2.75
CA PHE A 275 -13.91 8.07 3.92
C PHE A 275 -13.74 8.97 5.15
N SER A 276 -14.31 8.54 6.28
CA SER A 276 -14.01 9.10 7.58
C SER A 276 -12.89 8.32 8.24
N GLY A 277 -11.89 9.00 8.77
CA GLY A 277 -10.76 8.39 9.43
C GLY A 277 -10.49 8.99 10.79
N VAL A 278 -9.55 8.39 11.53
CA VAL A 278 -9.10 8.90 12.81
C VAL A 278 -8.34 10.21 12.67
N ASP A 279 -8.39 11.07 13.66
CA ASP A 279 -7.50 12.22 13.78
C ASP A 279 -6.09 11.70 14.13
N THR A 280 -5.17 11.78 13.17
CA THR A 280 -3.80 11.26 13.33
C THR A 280 -2.99 12.01 14.38
N GLU A 281 -3.29 13.29 14.66
CA GLU A 281 -2.64 14.04 15.73
C GLU A 281 -3.12 13.57 17.11
N ALA A 282 -4.43 13.38 17.26
CA ALA A 282 -5.00 12.92 18.52
C ALA A 282 -4.66 11.46 18.85
N VAL A 283 -4.64 10.55 17.83
CA VAL A 283 -4.44 9.12 18.04
C VAL A 283 -2.95 8.75 18.00
N PHE A 284 -2.22 9.22 16.99
CA PHE A 284 -0.85 8.79 16.73
C PHE A 284 0.21 9.85 17.08
N GLY A 285 -0.20 11.04 17.53
CA GLY A 285 0.70 12.13 17.96
C GLY A 285 1.40 12.85 16.81
N PHE A 286 0.87 12.79 15.57
CA PHE A 286 1.46 13.52 14.46
C PHE A 286 0.43 14.11 13.50
N ARG A 287 0.77 15.25 12.91
CA ARG A 287 0.04 15.84 11.79
C ARG A 287 0.50 15.21 10.48
N GLN A 288 -0.45 14.94 9.60
CA GLN A 288 -0.13 14.47 8.26
C GLN A 288 0.62 15.53 7.46
N THR A 289 1.54 15.08 6.64
CA THR A 289 2.34 15.91 5.74
C THR A 289 1.44 16.59 4.71
N PRO A 290 1.57 17.92 4.49
CA PRO A 290 0.82 18.62 3.45
C PRO A 290 1.02 17.96 2.08
N PHE A 291 -0.07 17.82 1.30
CA PHE A 291 -0.03 17.03 0.05
C PHE A 291 1.02 17.51 -0.95
N GLU A 292 1.24 18.83 -1.13
CA GLU A 292 2.28 19.36 -2.02
C GLU A 292 3.68 18.95 -1.56
N GLU A 293 3.94 18.94 -0.26
CA GLU A 293 5.21 18.52 0.33
C GLU A 293 5.42 17.03 0.13
N ALA A 294 4.40 16.21 0.42
CA ALA A 294 4.42 14.77 0.20
C ALA A 294 4.66 14.40 -1.29
N VAL A 295 4.04 15.12 -2.22
CA VAL A 295 4.26 14.95 -3.67
C VAL A 295 5.70 15.31 -4.06
N ARG A 296 6.24 16.40 -3.49
CA ARG A 296 7.62 16.83 -3.75
C ARG A 296 8.62 15.80 -3.23
N GLU A 297 8.45 15.33 -2.02
CA GLU A 297 9.30 14.28 -1.44
C GLU A 297 9.20 12.99 -2.25
N SER A 298 7.98 12.55 -2.61
CA SER A 298 7.76 11.30 -3.33
C SER A 298 8.43 11.26 -4.71
N TYR A 299 8.39 12.37 -5.46
CA TYR A 299 8.73 12.36 -6.88
C TYR A 299 9.94 13.19 -7.25
N CYS A 300 10.53 13.95 -6.30
CA CYS A 300 11.71 14.78 -6.53
C CYS A 300 12.88 14.46 -5.59
N ASP A 301 12.70 13.63 -4.54
CA ASP A 301 13.82 13.21 -3.68
C ASP A 301 14.87 12.45 -4.53
N PRO A 302 16.14 12.90 -4.56
CA PRO A 302 17.16 12.31 -5.41
C PRO A 302 17.53 10.88 -5.02
N ARG A 303 17.27 10.47 -3.77
CA ARG A 303 17.64 9.15 -3.24
C ARG A 303 16.67 8.06 -3.72
N TYR A 304 15.36 8.34 -3.71
CA TYR A 304 14.33 7.30 -3.85
C TYR A 304 13.37 7.51 -5.02
N SER A 305 13.22 8.75 -5.54
CA SER A 305 12.24 9.06 -6.60
C SER A 305 12.45 8.28 -7.91
N ARG A 306 13.67 7.78 -8.14
CA ARG A 306 14.03 7.00 -9.33
C ARG A 306 14.11 5.50 -9.08
N VAL A 307 13.97 5.05 -7.84
CA VAL A 307 13.98 3.62 -7.51
C VAL A 307 12.65 3.02 -7.93
N LEU A 308 12.72 1.99 -8.76
CA LEU A 308 11.54 1.28 -9.26
C LEU A 308 11.49 -0.11 -8.63
N VAL A 309 10.32 -0.47 -8.11
CA VAL A 309 9.99 -1.84 -7.76
C VAL A 309 9.10 -2.44 -8.84
N GLU A 310 9.24 -3.74 -9.05
CA GLU A 310 8.41 -4.48 -10.00
C GLU A 310 6.97 -4.57 -9.51
N ARG A 311 6.04 -4.74 -10.49
CA ARG A 311 4.59 -4.88 -10.22
C ARG A 311 4.25 -6.32 -9.85
#